data_f454a225c33fefc5c44a88072ae7f536
#
_entry.id   f454a225c33fefc5c44a88072ae7f536
#
_cell.length_a   1.000
_cell.length_b   1.000
_cell.length_c   1.000
_cell.angle_alpha   90.00
_cell.angle_beta   90.00
_cell.angle_gamma   90.00
#
_symmetry.space_group_name_H-M   'P 1'
#
loop_
_entity.id
_entity.type
_entity.pdbx_description
1 polymer ?
#
loop_
_entity_poly.entity_id
_entity_poly.type
_entity_poly.pdbx_seq_one_letter_code
_entity_poly.pdbx_strand_id
1 'polypeptide(L)'
;XPLTIVTTGPLTSIARLLNQQPELANNIEELIMMGGAINVAGNVEDDGHDGSAEWNIYADPAAFKTVLDTKIPLKLITLDLTNQLPVTKEFIAKLESQAESNKASNLAAKLWSLVKGFEYYFWDTITAAAIIDPALFKFKEMRIDVSTSGKNQGKTSTSLFGGKKVKVASQLDKAAFEELLLKIFSLR
;
A
#
# COMPACT_ATOMS: atom_id res chain seq x y z
N UNK A 1 -4.53 22.20 -6.73
CA UNK A 1 -4.38 21.78 -6.92
C UNK A 1 -4.86 20.97 -6.67
N PRO A 2 -5.06 20.28 -7.59
CA PRO A 2 -5.59 18.95 -7.16
C PRO A 2 -4.59 18.24 -6.23
N LEU A 3 -5.10 17.31 -5.38
CA LEU A 3 -4.29 16.59 -4.40
C LEU A 3 -4.02 15.16 -4.86
N THR A 4 -2.79 14.69 -4.66
CA THR A 4 -2.49 13.26 -4.64
C THR A 4 -2.51 12.81 -3.18
N ILE A 5 -3.26 11.76 -2.89
CA ILE A 5 -3.40 11.22 -1.54
C ILE A 5 -2.69 9.86 -1.48
N VAL A 6 -1.85 9.66 -0.47
CA VAL A 6 -1.23 8.37 -0.19
C VAL A 6 -1.83 7.83 1.12
N THR A 7 -2.31 6.59 1.08
CA THR A 7 -2.88 5.95 2.27
C THR A 7 -2.17 4.66 2.59
N THR A 8 -1.88 4.47 3.87
CA THR A 8 -1.19 3.28 4.38
C THR A 8 -2.02 2.60 5.47
N GLY A 9 -3.33 2.81 5.43
CA GLY A 9 -4.29 2.23 6.37
C GLY A 9 -5.67 2.17 5.74
N PRO A 10 -6.69 1.77 6.51
CA PRO A 10 -8.07 1.70 6.03
C PRO A 10 -8.58 3.05 5.53
N LEU A 11 -9.47 3.01 4.54
CA LEU A 11 -9.97 4.23 3.90
C LEU A 11 -11.14 4.90 4.64
N THR A 12 -11.39 4.55 5.89
CA THR A 12 -12.54 5.04 6.66
C THR A 12 -12.64 6.56 6.64
N SER A 13 -11.53 7.27 6.90
CA SER A 13 -11.53 8.74 6.93
C SER A 13 -11.81 9.34 5.55
N ILE A 14 -11.25 8.75 4.51
CA ILE A 14 -11.48 9.22 3.13
C ILE A 14 -12.95 8.99 2.73
N ALA A 15 -13.48 7.80 3.03
CA ALA A 15 -14.88 7.48 2.72
C ALA A 15 -15.85 8.41 3.46
N ARG A 16 -15.57 8.69 4.74
CA ARG A 16 -16.39 9.62 5.53
C ARG A 16 -16.39 11.02 4.91
N LEU A 17 -15.21 11.50 4.53
CA LEU A 17 -15.08 12.80 3.87
C LEU A 17 -15.90 12.85 2.58
N LEU A 18 -15.75 11.82 1.73
CA LEU A 18 -16.44 11.77 0.44
C LEU A 18 -17.94 11.59 0.59
N ASN A 19 -18.40 10.89 1.64
CA ASN A 19 -19.83 10.78 1.92
C ASN A 19 -20.43 12.11 2.40
N GLN A 20 -19.66 12.91 3.14
CA GLN A 20 -20.11 14.21 3.63
C GLN A 20 -20.02 15.30 2.57
N GLN A 21 -18.99 15.23 1.71
CA GLN A 21 -18.70 16.25 0.70
C GLN A 21 -18.27 15.57 -0.60
N PRO A 22 -19.21 14.97 -1.35
CA PRO A 22 -18.86 14.20 -2.56
C PRO A 22 -18.11 14.99 -3.62
N GLU A 23 -18.33 16.31 -3.66
CA GLU A 23 -17.69 17.19 -4.63
C GLU A 23 -16.16 17.23 -4.46
N LEU A 24 -15.65 16.90 -3.26
CA LEU A 24 -14.20 16.88 -3.01
C LEU A 24 -13.49 15.81 -3.85
N ALA A 25 -14.21 14.78 -4.31
CA ALA A 25 -13.63 13.79 -5.23
C ALA A 25 -13.04 14.46 -6.49
N ASN A 26 -13.59 15.61 -6.90
CA ASN A 26 -13.09 16.35 -8.07
C ASN A 26 -11.73 17.04 -7.80
N ASN A 27 -11.36 17.17 -6.54
CA ASN A 27 -10.12 17.82 -6.13
C ASN A 27 -9.00 16.78 -5.88
N ILE A 28 -9.31 15.50 -6.02
CA ILE A 28 -8.33 14.43 -5.82
C ILE A 28 -7.87 13.95 -7.21
N GLU A 29 -6.62 14.24 -7.53
CA GLU A 29 -6.02 13.82 -8.80
C GLU A 29 -5.81 12.31 -8.84
N GLU A 30 -5.39 11.75 -7.69
CA GLU A 30 -5.07 10.33 -7.60
C GLU A 30 -5.02 9.92 -6.13
N LEU A 31 -5.43 8.69 -5.85
CA LEU A 31 -5.26 8.06 -4.55
C LEU A 31 -4.35 6.83 -4.73
N ILE A 32 -3.27 6.77 -3.96
CA ILE A 32 -2.34 5.64 -3.96
C ILE A 32 -2.49 4.93 -2.62
N MET A 33 -2.88 3.65 -2.63
CA MET A 33 -3.20 2.92 -1.41
C MET A 33 -2.33 1.68 -1.26
N MET A 34 -1.77 1.47 -0.05
CA MET A 34 -1.30 0.15 0.34
C MET A 34 -2.54 -0.68 0.72
N GLY A 35 -2.81 -1.72 -0.04
CA GLY A 35 -3.95 -2.58 0.25
C GLY A 35 -4.28 -3.56 -0.86
N GLY A 36 -4.90 -4.66 -0.47
CA GLY A 36 -5.41 -5.66 -1.38
C GLY A 36 -4.50 -6.87 -1.56
N ALA A 37 -5.14 -7.98 -1.91
CA ALA A 37 -4.48 -9.24 -2.26
C ALA A 37 -5.30 -9.85 -3.38
N ILE A 38 -4.70 -10.01 -4.56
CA ILE A 38 -5.44 -10.39 -5.77
C ILE A 38 -5.13 -11.83 -6.18
N ASN A 39 -3.85 -12.14 -6.38
CA ASN A 39 -3.41 -13.47 -6.81
C ASN A 39 -2.60 -14.19 -5.72
N VAL A 40 -2.57 -13.62 -4.52
CA VAL A 40 -1.88 -14.19 -3.36
C VAL A 40 -2.85 -14.28 -2.20
N ALA A 41 -2.50 -15.06 -1.19
CA ALA A 41 -3.27 -15.11 0.05
C ALA A 41 -3.27 -13.73 0.71
N GLY A 42 -4.31 -13.44 1.47
CA GLY A 42 -4.34 -12.25 2.31
C GLY A 42 -3.48 -12.44 3.56
N ASN A 43 -3.57 -11.48 4.46
CA ASN A 43 -2.84 -11.53 5.72
C ASN A 43 -3.75 -11.35 6.94
N VAL A 44 -5.04 -11.60 6.76
CA VAL A 44 -6.02 -11.60 7.86
C VAL A 44 -6.07 -13.01 8.46
N GLU A 45 -5.88 -13.10 9.78
CA GLU A 45 -5.88 -14.36 10.51
C GLU A 45 -7.02 -14.44 11.55
N ASP A 46 -8.03 -13.60 11.42
CA ASP A 46 -9.16 -13.56 12.36
C ASP A 46 -10.01 -14.84 12.25
N ASP A 47 -10.48 -15.33 13.41
CA ASP A 47 -11.33 -16.50 13.46
C ASP A 47 -12.59 -16.34 12.60
N GLY A 48 -12.83 -17.31 11.75
CA GLY A 48 -13.99 -17.30 10.85
C GLY A 48 -13.77 -16.60 9.52
N HIS A 49 -12.62 -15.94 9.34
CA HIS A 49 -12.23 -15.37 8.04
C HIS A 49 -11.49 -16.41 7.20
N ASP A 50 -11.63 -16.34 5.87
CA ASP A 50 -11.02 -17.35 4.99
C ASP A 50 -9.57 -17.05 4.61
N GLY A 51 -8.99 -15.95 5.14
CA GLY A 51 -7.60 -15.57 4.87
C GLY A 51 -7.36 -14.89 3.53
N SER A 52 -8.41 -14.56 2.80
CA SER A 52 -8.26 -14.03 1.43
C SER A 52 -8.11 -12.50 1.36
N ALA A 53 -8.25 -11.80 2.49
CA ALA A 53 -8.24 -10.34 2.52
C ALA A 53 -6.90 -9.79 3.02
N GLU A 54 -6.55 -8.60 2.53
CA GLU A 54 -5.45 -7.82 3.08
C GLU A 54 -6.00 -6.91 4.19
N TRP A 55 -5.19 -6.72 5.22
CA TRP A 55 -5.59 -6.11 6.50
C TRP A 55 -6.24 -4.72 6.37
N ASN A 56 -5.66 -3.82 5.56
CA ASN A 56 -6.20 -2.45 5.45
C ASN A 56 -7.59 -2.44 4.82
N ILE A 57 -7.81 -3.30 3.83
CA ILE A 57 -9.13 -3.39 3.20
C ILE A 57 -10.09 -4.17 4.09
N TYR A 58 -9.62 -5.23 4.76
CA TYR A 58 -10.43 -6.00 5.70
C TYR A 58 -10.98 -5.12 6.83
N ALA A 59 -10.16 -4.20 7.34
CA ALA A 59 -10.55 -3.36 8.47
C ALA A 59 -11.75 -2.46 8.15
N ASP A 60 -11.93 -2.06 6.88
CA ASP A 60 -13.12 -1.30 6.47
C ASP A 60 -13.39 -1.48 4.97
N PRO A 61 -13.91 -2.64 4.56
CA PRO A 61 -14.16 -2.89 3.14
C PRO A 61 -15.29 -2.01 2.57
N ALA A 62 -16.21 -1.55 3.41
CA ALA A 62 -17.25 -0.63 2.98
C ALA A 62 -16.65 0.73 2.57
N ALA A 63 -15.66 1.20 3.32
CA ALA A 63 -14.93 2.42 2.96
C ALA A 63 -14.18 2.25 1.64
N PHE A 64 -13.53 1.11 1.45
CA PHE A 64 -12.86 0.81 0.19
C PHE A 64 -13.88 0.79 -0.97
N LYS A 65 -15.03 0.14 -0.75
CA LYS A 65 -16.11 0.11 -1.76
C LYS A 65 -16.58 1.52 -2.09
N THR A 66 -16.75 2.39 -1.08
CA THR A 66 -17.13 3.80 -1.29
C THR A 66 -16.13 4.47 -2.25
N VAL A 67 -14.84 4.28 -2.03
CA VAL A 67 -13.81 4.88 -2.90
C VAL A 67 -13.83 4.25 -4.30
N LEU A 68 -14.04 2.94 -4.39
CA LEU A 68 -14.18 2.28 -5.71
C LEU A 68 -15.34 2.88 -6.51
N ASP A 69 -16.41 3.30 -5.85
CA ASP A 69 -17.59 3.85 -6.53
C ASP A 69 -17.44 5.32 -6.95
N THR A 70 -16.31 5.96 -6.62
CA THR A 70 -16.00 7.33 -7.07
C THR A 70 -15.30 7.33 -8.43
N LYS A 71 -15.07 8.53 -8.97
CA LYS A 71 -14.26 8.71 -10.19
C LYS A 71 -12.77 8.91 -9.90
N ILE A 72 -12.37 8.94 -8.63
CA ILE A 72 -10.98 9.18 -8.24
C ILE A 72 -10.06 8.10 -8.86
N PRO A 73 -9.04 8.47 -9.63
CA PRO A 73 -8.07 7.47 -10.11
C PRO A 73 -7.38 6.79 -8.93
N LEU A 74 -7.31 5.46 -8.97
CA LEU A 74 -6.79 4.67 -7.85
C LEU A 74 -5.60 3.82 -8.31
N LYS A 75 -4.52 3.90 -7.56
CA LYS A 75 -3.39 2.98 -7.66
C LYS A 75 -3.35 2.11 -6.41
N LEU A 76 -3.20 0.81 -6.59
CA LEU A 76 -3.08 -0.15 -5.48
C LEU A 76 -1.68 -0.74 -5.44
N ILE A 77 -1.10 -0.74 -4.25
CA ILE A 77 0.14 -1.44 -3.93
C ILE A 77 -0.31 -2.64 -3.08
N THR A 78 -0.49 -3.78 -3.74
CA THR A 78 -1.09 -4.97 -3.13
C THR A 78 -0.03 -5.91 -2.57
N LEU A 79 -0.48 -6.90 -1.77
CA LEU A 79 0.40 -7.97 -1.28
C LEU A 79 1.07 -8.74 -2.43
N ASP A 80 0.46 -8.77 -3.61
CA ASP A 80 1.07 -9.40 -4.80
C ASP A 80 2.47 -8.84 -5.08
N LEU A 81 2.69 -7.55 -4.81
CA LEU A 81 3.99 -6.93 -4.95
C LEU A 81 4.77 -6.94 -3.63
N THR A 82 4.14 -6.50 -2.55
CA THR A 82 4.85 -6.23 -1.30
C THR A 82 5.44 -7.49 -0.66
N ASN A 83 4.80 -8.65 -0.85
CA ASN A 83 5.32 -9.94 -0.35
C ASN A 83 6.65 -10.34 -1.00
N GLN A 84 7.07 -9.65 -2.05
CA GLN A 84 8.34 -9.90 -2.72
C GLN A 84 9.48 -9.04 -2.14
N LEU A 85 9.16 -8.12 -1.22
CA LEU A 85 10.14 -7.16 -0.68
C LEU A 85 10.17 -7.20 0.85
N PRO A 86 10.77 -8.24 1.43
CA PRO A 86 10.97 -8.27 2.88
C PRO A 86 12.02 -7.25 3.31
N VAL A 87 11.88 -6.76 4.53
CA VAL A 87 12.91 -5.92 5.17
C VAL A 87 14.01 -6.86 5.63
N THR A 88 15.14 -6.84 4.94
CA THR A 88 16.24 -7.78 5.21
C THR A 88 17.21 -7.25 6.25
N LYS A 89 17.92 -8.17 6.92
CA LYS A 89 19.00 -7.82 7.85
C LYS A 89 20.08 -7.01 7.14
N GLU A 90 20.34 -7.35 5.88
CA GLU A 90 21.32 -6.65 5.04
C GLU A 90 20.93 -5.21 4.79
N PHE A 91 19.66 -4.96 4.53
CA PHE A 91 19.16 -3.57 4.36
C PHE A 91 19.29 -2.79 5.68
N ILE A 92 18.91 -3.40 6.80
CA ILE A 92 19.03 -2.76 8.12
C ILE A 92 20.51 -2.42 8.40
N ALA A 93 21.44 -3.34 8.09
CA ALA A 93 22.86 -3.09 8.28
C ALA A 93 23.36 -1.90 7.45
N LYS A 94 22.86 -1.75 6.22
CA LYS A 94 23.20 -0.58 5.39
C LYS A 94 22.72 0.73 6.05
N LEU A 95 21.51 0.75 6.62
CA LEU A 95 21.03 1.90 7.37
C LEU A 95 21.88 2.18 8.60
N GLU A 96 22.25 1.13 9.34
CA GLU A 96 23.11 1.24 10.51
C GLU A 96 24.48 1.85 10.15
N SER A 97 25.02 1.49 8.98
CA SER A 97 26.33 1.99 8.56
C SER A 97 26.32 3.49 8.27
N GLN A 98 25.18 4.08 7.95
CA GLN A 98 25.07 5.53 7.72
C GLN A 98 24.42 6.26 8.90
N ALA A 99 24.12 5.57 10.00
CA ALA A 99 23.38 6.12 11.13
C ALA A 99 24.19 7.11 11.96
N GLU A 100 25.53 6.97 12.02
CA GLU A 100 26.38 7.87 12.80
C GLU A 100 26.31 9.30 12.31
N SER A 101 26.20 9.50 10.99
CA SER A 101 26.19 10.82 10.36
C SER A 101 24.79 11.30 10.02
N ASN A 102 23.75 10.47 10.30
CA ASN A 102 22.41 10.80 9.82
C ASN A 102 21.31 10.35 10.76
N LYS A 103 20.56 11.32 11.29
CA LYS A 103 19.49 11.06 12.27
C LYS A 103 18.34 10.23 11.70
N ALA A 104 17.99 10.45 10.43
CA ALA A 104 16.88 9.72 9.80
C ALA A 104 17.26 8.25 9.61
N SER A 105 18.48 7.97 9.15
CA SER A 105 18.98 6.60 9.03
C SER A 105 19.03 5.91 10.39
N ASN A 106 19.48 6.63 11.43
CA ASN A 106 19.53 6.10 12.80
C ASN A 106 18.12 5.68 13.26
N LEU A 107 17.15 6.59 13.10
CA LEU A 107 15.77 6.31 13.51
C LEU A 107 15.19 5.13 12.71
N ALA A 108 15.37 5.13 11.39
CA ALA A 108 14.85 4.05 10.53
C ALA A 108 15.46 2.69 10.92
N ALA A 109 16.79 2.65 11.13
CA ALA A 109 17.46 1.43 11.53
C ALA A 109 16.92 0.91 12.87
N LYS A 110 16.75 1.80 13.84
CA LYS A 110 16.20 1.43 15.16
C LYS A 110 14.78 0.87 15.03
N LEU A 111 13.92 1.54 14.25
CA LEU A 111 12.53 1.10 14.10
C LEU A 111 12.46 -0.28 13.41
N TRP A 112 13.19 -0.46 12.32
CA TRP A 112 13.16 -1.76 11.64
C TRP A 112 13.89 -2.85 12.43
N SER A 113 14.83 -2.50 13.32
CA SER A 113 15.46 -3.49 14.21
C SER A 113 14.46 -4.10 15.20
N LEU A 114 13.35 -3.39 15.49
CA LEU A 114 12.30 -3.93 16.38
C LEU A 114 11.59 -5.13 15.75
N VAL A 115 11.58 -5.23 14.42
CA VAL A 115 10.95 -6.36 13.71
C VAL A 115 11.98 -7.36 13.20
N LYS A 116 13.24 -7.20 13.57
CA LYS A 116 14.33 -8.11 13.18
C LYS A 116 14.08 -9.50 13.76
N GLY A 117 13.94 -10.49 12.91
CA GLY A 117 13.61 -11.84 13.33
C GLY A 117 12.15 -12.22 13.05
N PHE A 118 11.34 -11.27 12.67
CA PHE A 118 9.98 -11.50 12.21
C PHE A 118 9.90 -11.32 10.69
N GLU A 119 8.94 -11.96 10.07
CA GLU A 119 8.69 -11.74 8.65
C GLU A 119 7.98 -10.39 8.51
N TYR A 120 8.71 -9.38 8.00
CA TYR A 120 8.22 -8.02 7.87
C TYR A 120 8.57 -7.48 6.48
N TYR A 121 7.67 -6.73 5.89
CA TYR A 121 7.81 -6.26 4.51
C TYR A 121 7.77 -4.74 4.46
N PHE A 122 8.19 -4.17 3.30
CA PHE A 122 8.22 -2.72 3.12
C PHE A 122 6.84 -2.13 2.76
N TRP A 123 5.76 -2.79 3.04
CA TRP A 123 4.38 -2.42 2.67
C TRP A 123 4.18 -0.93 2.38
N ASP A 124 4.19 -0.11 3.44
CA ASP A 124 3.87 1.31 3.40
C ASP A 124 4.98 2.14 2.75
N THR A 125 6.22 1.71 2.95
CA THR A 125 7.38 2.38 2.38
C THR A 125 7.36 2.27 0.84
N ILE A 126 6.96 1.11 0.31
CA ILE A 126 6.78 0.93 -1.14
C ILE A 126 5.69 1.88 -1.65
N THR A 127 4.60 2.01 -0.87
CA THR A 127 3.48 2.88 -1.27
C THR A 127 3.94 4.35 -1.32
N ALA A 128 4.72 4.78 -0.34
CA ALA A 128 5.31 6.13 -0.35
C ALA A 128 6.28 6.33 -1.53
N ALA A 129 7.07 5.30 -1.86
CA ALA A 129 7.99 5.38 -3.00
C ALA A 129 7.25 5.56 -4.33
N ALA A 130 6.01 5.08 -4.44
CA ALA A 130 5.24 5.18 -5.68
C ALA A 130 4.89 6.62 -6.05
N ILE A 131 4.87 7.55 -5.08
CA ILE A 131 4.69 8.97 -5.39
C ILE A 131 6.04 9.68 -5.56
N ILE A 132 7.08 9.21 -4.86
CA ILE A 132 8.41 9.85 -4.90
C ILE A 132 9.10 9.56 -6.24
N ASP A 133 9.07 8.30 -6.66
CA ASP A 133 9.68 7.87 -7.93
C ASP A 133 8.82 6.80 -8.61
N PRO A 134 7.77 7.24 -9.30
CA PRO A 134 6.89 6.28 -9.98
C PRO A 134 7.57 5.50 -11.11
N ALA A 135 8.73 5.94 -11.60
CA ALA A 135 9.45 5.23 -12.65
C ALA A 135 10.00 3.87 -12.18
N LEU A 136 10.13 3.67 -10.87
CA LEU A 136 10.55 2.38 -10.33
C LEU A 136 9.51 1.29 -10.54
N PHE A 137 8.26 1.65 -10.85
CA PHE A 137 7.12 0.72 -10.84
C PHE A 137 6.61 0.45 -12.24
N LYS A 138 6.07 -0.76 -12.43
CA LYS A 138 5.17 -1.04 -13.55
C LYS A 138 3.79 -1.30 -12.98
N PHE A 139 2.78 -0.71 -13.61
CA PHE A 139 1.38 -0.86 -13.23
C PHE A 139 0.61 -1.57 -14.33
N LYS A 140 -0.34 -2.41 -13.93
CA LYS A 140 -1.30 -3.04 -14.83
C LYS A 140 -2.69 -2.52 -14.50
N GLU A 141 -3.49 -2.26 -15.52
CA GLU A 141 -4.89 -1.91 -15.31
C GLU A 141 -5.70 -3.18 -15.08
N MET A 142 -6.54 -3.16 -14.07
CA MET A 142 -7.45 -4.26 -13.73
C MET A 142 -8.77 -3.68 -13.24
N ARG A 143 -9.86 -4.43 -13.41
CA ARG A 143 -11.11 -4.11 -12.75
C ARG A 143 -11.14 -4.83 -11.42
N ILE A 144 -11.31 -4.08 -10.34
CA ILE A 144 -11.27 -4.60 -8.97
C ILE A 144 -12.61 -4.34 -8.29
N ASP A 145 -13.07 -5.33 -7.56
CA ASP A 145 -14.20 -5.19 -6.65
C ASP A 145 -13.81 -5.78 -5.29
N VAL A 146 -14.66 -5.60 -4.28
CA VAL A 146 -14.38 -6.00 -2.92
C VAL A 146 -15.62 -6.65 -2.28
N SER A 147 -15.38 -7.70 -1.50
CA SER A 147 -16.42 -8.32 -0.67
C SER A 147 -16.57 -7.52 0.61
N THR A 148 -17.76 -7.01 0.89
CA THR A 148 -17.98 -6.14 2.06
C THR A 148 -18.47 -6.91 3.29
N SER A 149 -18.72 -8.22 3.19
CA SER A 149 -19.23 -9.00 4.31
C SER A 149 -18.94 -10.49 4.10
N GLY A 150 -19.22 -11.29 5.13
CA GLY A 150 -19.08 -12.74 5.08
C GLY A 150 -17.66 -13.19 5.40
N LYS A 151 -17.42 -14.50 5.20
CA LYS A 151 -16.13 -15.11 5.54
C LYS A 151 -14.95 -14.54 4.74
N ASN A 152 -15.24 -13.91 3.61
CA ASN A 152 -14.24 -13.31 2.74
C ASN A 152 -14.33 -11.78 2.75
N GLN A 153 -14.81 -11.19 3.84
CA GLN A 153 -14.88 -9.74 3.99
C GLN A 153 -13.50 -9.12 3.71
N GLY A 154 -13.46 -8.10 2.87
CA GLY A 154 -12.21 -7.42 2.50
C GLY A 154 -11.46 -8.06 1.33
N LYS A 155 -11.90 -9.22 0.85
CA LYS A 155 -11.29 -9.85 -0.31
C LYS A 155 -11.40 -8.95 -1.53
N THR A 156 -10.27 -8.68 -2.18
CA THR A 156 -10.23 -7.98 -3.45
C THR A 156 -10.15 -9.00 -4.58
N SER A 157 -10.92 -8.78 -5.62
CA SER A 157 -10.98 -9.72 -6.74
C SER A 157 -11.06 -8.97 -8.08
N THR A 158 -10.56 -9.61 -9.12
CA THR A 158 -10.70 -9.08 -10.46
C THR A 158 -12.07 -9.43 -11.03
N SER A 159 -12.60 -8.54 -11.87
CA SER A 159 -13.88 -8.74 -12.53
C SER A 159 -13.74 -8.42 -14.02
N LEU A 160 -14.39 -9.21 -14.85
CA LEU A 160 -14.47 -8.91 -16.29
C LEU A 160 -15.53 -7.83 -16.55
N PHE A 161 -16.59 -7.84 -15.72
CA PHE A 161 -17.71 -6.91 -15.85
C PHE A 161 -18.02 -6.36 -14.46
N GLY A 162 -18.09 -5.07 -14.32
CA GLY A 162 -18.31 -4.43 -13.02
C GLY A 162 -16.99 -4.05 -12.35
N GLY A 163 -17.05 -3.63 -11.10
CA GLY A 163 -15.89 -3.12 -10.36
C GLY A 163 -15.33 -1.83 -10.95
N LYS A 164 -14.28 -1.33 -10.32
CA LYS A 164 -13.58 -0.11 -10.76
C LYS A 164 -12.30 -0.48 -11.51
N LYS A 165 -12.05 0.21 -12.61
CA LYS A 165 -10.76 0.13 -13.32
C LYS A 165 -9.71 0.87 -12.49
N VAL A 166 -8.69 0.16 -12.05
CA VAL A 166 -7.61 0.68 -11.19
C VAL A 166 -6.25 0.29 -11.75
N LYS A 167 -5.20 0.99 -11.33
CA LYS A 167 -3.83 0.61 -11.65
C LYS A 167 -3.25 -0.18 -10.47
N VAL A 168 -2.83 -1.41 -10.70
CA VAL A 168 -2.24 -2.27 -9.66
C VAL A 168 -0.75 -2.39 -9.96
N ALA A 169 0.08 -2.14 -8.94
CA ALA A 169 1.53 -2.27 -9.09
C ALA A 169 1.88 -3.75 -9.31
N SER A 170 2.57 -4.03 -10.41
CA SER A 170 2.91 -5.40 -10.83
C SER A 170 4.39 -5.72 -10.74
N GLN A 171 5.25 -4.72 -10.82
CA GLN A 171 6.70 -4.88 -10.70
C GLN A 171 7.30 -3.65 -10.03
N LEU A 172 8.42 -3.86 -9.37
CA LEU A 172 9.22 -2.81 -8.74
C LEU A 172 10.69 -3.15 -8.94
N ASP A 173 11.50 -2.17 -9.33
CA ASP A 173 12.95 -2.33 -9.35
C ASP A 173 13.46 -2.32 -7.91
N LYS A 174 13.72 -3.51 -7.36
CA LYS A 174 14.09 -3.69 -5.94
C LYS A 174 15.41 -2.99 -5.60
N ALA A 175 16.41 -3.10 -6.48
CA ALA A 175 17.72 -2.51 -6.21
C ALA A 175 17.63 -0.98 -6.18
N ALA A 176 16.96 -0.40 -7.17
CA ALA A 176 16.77 1.04 -7.23
C ALA A 176 15.88 1.54 -6.08
N PHE A 177 14.90 0.75 -5.65
CA PHE A 177 14.06 1.09 -4.48
C PHE A 177 14.91 1.16 -3.20
N GLU A 178 15.75 0.15 -2.94
CA GLU A 178 16.62 0.18 -1.76
C GLU A 178 17.60 1.38 -1.81
N GLU A 179 18.16 1.65 -2.98
CA GLU A 179 19.04 2.82 -3.15
C GLU A 179 18.29 4.13 -2.88
N LEU A 180 17.07 4.24 -3.37
CA LEU A 180 16.23 5.41 -3.11
C LEU A 180 16.01 5.60 -1.60
N LEU A 181 15.67 4.54 -0.89
CA LEU A 181 15.46 4.63 0.56
C LEU A 181 16.74 5.06 1.29
N LEU A 182 17.87 4.43 0.98
CA LEU A 182 19.16 4.78 1.60
C LEU A 182 19.51 6.24 1.34
N LYS A 183 19.28 6.70 0.12
CA LYS A 183 19.50 8.09 -0.26
C LYS A 183 18.59 9.05 0.53
N ILE A 184 17.27 8.75 0.57
CA ILE A 184 16.30 9.60 1.29
C ILE A 184 16.65 9.70 2.76
N PHE A 185 16.94 8.56 3.40
CA PHE A 185 17.29 8.56 4.82
C PHE A 185 18.66 9.17 5.11
N SER A 186 19.48 9.43 4.08
CA SER A 186 20.76 10.10 4.24
C SER A 186 20.69 11.62 3.98
N LEU A 187 19.55 12.14 3.54
CA LEU A 187 19.38 13.59 3.32
C LEU A 187 19.45 14.34 4.65
N ARG A 188 20.12 15.51 4.63
CA ARG A 188 20.28 16.39 5.82
C ARG A 188 19.15 17.40 5.91
#